data_afd7bee5089bb4143d181a2183c14248
#
_entry.id   afd7bee5089bb4143d181a2183c14248
#
_cell.length_a   1.000
_cell.length_b   1.000
_cell.length_c   1.000
_cell.angle_alpha   90.00
_cell.angle_beta   90.00
_cell.angle_gamma   90.00
#
_symmetry.space_group_name_H-M   'P 1'
#
loop_
_entity.id
_entity.type
_entity.pdbx_description
1 polymer ?
#
loop_
_entity_poly.entity_id
_entity_poly.type
_entity_poly.pdbx_seq_one_letter_code
_entity_poly.pdbx_strand_id
1 'polypeptide(L)'
;MSSEPRAFAAVDRGTATVAVSLVGRVDGHWRLLGSSAAPAAVETDAVLERLRRRLVEADPKLASSVELGDAASLDGLPRIACETAAPPELAVLAATERVAGPLAAAAAGAGWRVHRVILDGADILGAAAALANPRLTAVLAGAGDPPGGDERPLLGELTSLVASATERRPDVVMVLAGGLATPGGRYEAAIRTDRPGATVLAPSPATGGGAPLRELLGTLRGVEGDGRRSFAVAMGTLAEVLGRRIEAVEIGQAAGMRVQAAPGPGGPTVTSAVVAEAALLPRGFGEAHLDAISGWLTIPLDRLRVRDRLRELAVSPWGDAAGDGALLRLAAVRAAVVRLLAATPWMDGAPAPDLALAAGGAWAVAPGPAVALALVDVVRRPGIRGLGHDHARLLAPLGTIEDPEERRRVIADLRDELLVPLGSVVMPSGLRGGKSIGRIAVRGSVGETELELVPGGLELVDLPPGERAVVELRFKDPVMLGPKARHFGAEVTGGLGGLLVDLRDVPLHLPDRLERRRDLLTAWQSALWAGLDA
;
A
#
# COMPACT_ATOMS: atom_id res chain seq x y z
N MET A 1 -12.54 -3.23 -40.96
CA MET A 1 -12.49 -4.09 -39.77
C MET A 1 -11.07 -3.94 -39.22
N SER A 2 -10.84 -3.15 -38.19
CA SER A 2 -9.54 -3.13 -37.51
C SER A 2 -9.38 -4.50 -36.84
N SER A 3 -8.32 -5.24 -37.15
CA SER A 3 -7.98 -6.47 -36.43
C SER A 3 -7.83 -6.13 -34.94
N GLU A 4 -8.39 -6.95 -34.06
CA GLU A 4 -8.12 -6.79 -32.61
C GLU A 4 -6.61 -6.81 -32.38
N PRO A 5 -6.10 -5.95 -31.49
CA PRO A 5 -4.66 -5.88 -31.25
C PRO A 5 -4.15 -7.23 -30.73
N ARG A 6 -2.98 -7.65 -31.22
CA ARG A 6 -2.33 -8.90 -30.78
C ARG A 6 -1.45 -8.72 -29.55
N ALA A 7 -1.06 -7.48 -29.25
CA ALA A 7 -0.29 -7.13 -28.08
C ALA A 7 -0.64 -5.72 -27.61
N PHE A 8 -0.32 -5.41 -26.34
CA PHE A 8 -0.34 -4.07 -25.79
C PHE A 8 0.78 -3.89 -24.75
N ALA A 9 1.15 -2.64 -24.49
CA ALA A 9 2.03 -2.28 -23.41
C ALA A 9 1.22 -1.76 -22.22
N ALA A 10 1.53 -2.29 -21.02
CA ALA A 10 1.00 -1.77 -19.77
C ALA A 10 2.09 -0.96 -19.07
N VAL A 11 1.78 0.30 -18.70
CA VAL A 11 2.74 1.25 -18.13
C VAL A 11 2.22 1.76 -16.79
N ASP A 12 2.97 1.51 -15.73
CA ASP A 12 2.76 2.10 -14.41
C ASP A 12 3.89 3.08 -14.09
N ARG A 13 3.60 4.38 -14.16
CA ARG A 13 4.53 5.46 -13.82
C ARG A 13 4.30 5.92 -12.39
N GLY A 14 5.20 5.54 -11.50
CA GLY A 14 5.25 6.05 -10.13
C GLY A 14 6.16 7.27 -9.98
N THR A 15 6.24 7.82 -8.76
CA THR A 15 7.08 8.99 -8.45
C THR A 15 8.58 8.73 -8.55
N ALA A 16 9.00 7.47 -8.43
CA ALA A 16 10.41 7.08 -8.41
C ALA A 16 10.81 6.17 -9.56
N THR A 17 9.91 5.31 -10.01
CA THR A 17 10.18 4.30 -11.03
C THR A 17 9.01 4.21 -12.00
N VAL A 18 9.32 3.84 -13.25
CA VAL A 18 8.36 3.38 -14.23
C VAL A 18 8.48 1.86 -14.40
N ALA A 19 7.35 1.15 -14.37
CA ALA A 19 7.27 -0.25 -14.76
C ALA A 19 6.55 -0.36 -16.10
N VAL A 20 7.07 -1.23 -16.96
CA VAL A 20 6.51 -1.51 -18.29
C VAL A 20 6.40 -3.01 -18.43
N SER A 21 5.24 -3.45 -18.86
CA SER A 21 4.96 -4.85 -19.17
C SER A 21 4.46 -4.99 -20.60
N LEU A 22 4.93 -6.00 -21.30
CA LEU A 22 4.41 -6.44 -22.60
C LEU A 22 3.43 -7.58 -22.39
N VAL A 23 2.23 -7.41 -22.90
CA VAL A 23 1.17 -8.42 -22.87
C VAL A 23 0.79 -8.75 -24.31
N GLY A 24 0.73 -10.03 -24.66
CA GLY A 24 0.42 -10.48 -26.00
C GLY A 24 -0.60 -11.62 -26.02
N ARG A 25 -1.24 -11.82 -27.15
CA ARG A 25 -2.24 -12.87 -27.36
C ARG A 25 -1.57 -14.14 -27.89
N VAL A 26 -1.49 -15.14 -27.02
CA VAL A 26 -0.91 -16.46 -27.33
C VAL A 26 -2.03 -17.49 -27.25
N ASP A 27 -2.26 -18.23 -28.31
CA ASP A 27 -3.32 -19.25 -28.43
C ASP A 27 -4.73 -18.71 -28.03
N GLY A 28 -4.99 -17.45 -28.38
CA GLY A 28 -6.27 -16.78 -28.10
C GLY A 28 -6.41 -16.15 -26.71
N HIS A 29 -5.46 -16.35 -25.83
CA HIS A 29 -5.44 -15.82 -24.46
C HIS A 29 -4.37 -14.75 -24.27
N TRP A 30 -4.64 -13.77 -23.40
CA TRP A 30 -3.66 -12.79 -22.99
C TRP A 30 -2.61 -13.41 -22.07
N ARG A 31 -1.33 -13.15 -22.36
CA ARG A 31 -0.16 -13.65 -21.62
C ARG A 31 0.82 -12.53 -21.34
N LEU A 32 1.47 -12.56 -20.17
CA LEU A 32 2.56 -11.65 -19.84
C LEU A 32 3.83 -12.12 -20.54
N LEU A 33 4.28 -11.37 -21.55
CA LEU A 33 5.48 -11.69 -22.33
C LEU A 33 6.77 -11.23 -21.64
N GLY A 34 6.68 -10.24 -20.76
CA GLY A 34 7.80 -9.75 -19.98
C GLY A 34 7.49 -8.45 -19.29
N SER A 35 8.28 -8.16 -18.26
CA SER A 35 8.18 -6.91 -17.51
C SER A 35 9.56 -6.35 -17.20
N SER A 36 9.64 -5.03 -17.04
CA SER A 36 10.87 -4.34 -16.63
C SER A 36 10.52 -3.06 -15.87
N ALA A 37 11.35 -2.70 -14.90
CA ALA A 37 11.26 -1.42 -14.22
C ALA A 37 12.53 -0.61 -14.45
N ALA A 38 12.38 0.71 -14.45
CA ALA A 38 13.46 1.67 -14.60
C ALA A 38 13.21 2.89 -13.70
N PRO A 39 14.23 3.75 -13.44
CA PRO A 39 14.02 5.06 -12.85
C PRO A 39 12.97 5.86 -13.60
N ALA A 40 12.14 6.64 -12.91
CA ALA A 40 11.07 7.44 -13.52
C ALA A 40 11.56 8.46 -14.57
N ALA A 41 12.84 8.85 -14.50
CA ALA A 41 13.48 9.72 -15.48
C ALA A 41 13.79 9.03 -16.82
N VAL A 42 13.73 7.69 -16.88
CA VAL A 42 13.97 6.94 -18.12
C VAL A 42 12.70 6.98 -18.98
N GLU A 43 12.88 7.28 -20.26
CA GLU A 43 11.80 7.29 -21.24
C GLU A 43 11.15 5.90 -21.35
N THR A 44 9.83 5.87 -21.33
CA THR A 44 9.05 4.61 -21.40
C THR A 44 9.37 3.80 -22.63
N ASP A 45 9.57 4.46 -23.78
CA ASP A 45 9.89 3.82 -25.06
C ASP A 45 11.25 3.11 -25.04
N ALA A 46 12.22 3.66 -24.31
CA ALA A 46 13.51 3.01 -24.13
C ALA A 46 13.40 1.71 -23.30
N VAL A 47 12.50 1.69 -22.30
CA VAL A 47 12.22 0.47 -21.52
C VAL A 47 11.48 -0.56 -22.37
N LEU A 48 10.50 -0.11 -23.13
CA LEU A 48 9.68 -0.95 -24.01
C LEU A 48 10.53 -1.61 -25.11
N GLU A 49 11.41 -0.84 -25.77
CA GLU A 49 12.34 -1.37 -26.77
C GLU A 49 13.32 -2.39 -26.18
N ARG A 50 13.77 -2.19 -24.96
CA ARG A 50 14.61 -3.18 -24.27
C ARG A 50 13.85 -4.49 -24.02
N LEU A 51 12.58 -4.41 -23.60
CA LEU A 51 11.73 -5.60 -23.41
C LEU A 51 11.48 -6.33 -24.73
N ARG A 52 11.14 -5.58 -25.79
CA ARG A 52 10.94 -6.15 -27.12
C ARG A 52 12.19 -6.91 -27.59
N ARG A 53 13.37 -6.29 -27.49
CA ARG A 53 14.63 -6.96 -27.88
C ARG A 53 14.86 -8.25 -27.10
N ARG A 54 14.64 -8.25 -25.79
CA ARG A 54 14.76 -9.45 -24.97
C ARG A 54 13.78 -10.53 -25.39
N LEU A 55 12.54 -10.17 -25.75
CA LEU A 55 11.56 -11.11 -26.27
C LEU A 55 12.02 -11.72 -27.60
N VAL A 56 12.49 -10.89 -28.53
CA VAL A 56 13.02 -11.35 -29.83
C VAL A 56 14.24 -12.26 -29.67
N GLU A 57 15.13 -11.94 -28.73
CA GLU A 57 16.31 -12.75 -28.41
C GLU A 57 15.93 -14.10 -27.79
N ALA A 58 14.92 -14.11 -26.91
CA ALA A 58 14.50 -15.31 -26.18
C ALA A 58 13.61 -16.22 -27.05
N ASP A 59 12.63 -15.66 -27.78
CA ASP A 59 11.71 -16.39 -28.66
C ASP A 59 11.28 -15.54 -29.88
N PRO A 60 12.05 -15.59 -30.96
CA PRO A 60 11.72 -14.85 -32.19
C PRO A 60 10.38 -15.25 -32.82
N LYS A 61 9.95 -16.51 -32.65
CA LYS A 61 8.69 -17.01 -33.22
C LYS A 61 7.51 -16.40 -32.46
N LEU A 62 7.59 -16.40 -31.12
CA LEU A 62 6.58 -15.76 -30.27
C LEU A 62 6.51 -14.26 -30.56
N ALA A 63 7.65 -13.57 -30.64
CA ALA A 63 7.70 -12.16 -30.97
C ALA A 63 7.02 -11.82 -32.29
N SER A 64 7.25 -12.64 -33.32
CA SER A 64 6.59 -12.50 -34.65
C SER A 64 5.10 -12.80 -34.59
N SER A 65 4.66 -13.79 -33.80
CA SER A 65 3.25 -14.18 -33.69
C SER A 65 2.38 -13.10 -33.06
N VAL A 66 2.97 -12.30 -32.14
CA VAL A 66 2.33 -11.17 -31.46
C VAL A 66 2.65 -9.82 -32.10
N GLU A 67 3.23 -9.81 -33.31
CA GLU A 67 3.56 -8.61 -34.10
C GLU A 67 4.59 -7.68 -33.42
N LEU A 68 5.52 -8.24 -32.66
CA LEU A 68 6.61 -7.49 -31.97
C LEU A 68 8.01 -7.83 -32.53
N GLY A 69 8.08 -8.34 -33.78
CA GLY A 69 9.32 -8.81 -34.40
C GLY A 69 10.34 -7.72 -34.70
N ASP A 70 9.91 -6.51 -35.01
CA ASP A 70 10.80 -5.39 -35.33
C ASP A 70 10.52 -4.13 -34.48
N ALA A 71 11.41 -3.13 -34.56
CA ALA A 71 11.29 -1.92 -33.76
C ALA A 71 10.10 -1.04 -34.20
N ALA A 72 9.74 -1.03 -35.47
CA ALA A 72 8.61 -0.25 -36.00
C ALA A 72 7.27 -0.73 -35.45
N SER A 73 7.19 -1.97 -34.94
CA SER A 73 5.98 -2.51 -34.32
C SER A 73 5.57 -1.77 -33.05
N LEU A 74 6.48 -1.03 -32.40
CA LEU A 74 6.19 -0.27 -31.19
C LEU A 74 5.42 1.04 -31.45
N ASP A 75 5.52 1.62 -32.65
CA ASP A 75 4.87 2.89 -32.99
C ASP A 75 3.35 2.79 -32.98
N GLY A 76 2.82 1.62 -33.35
CA GLY A 76 1.38 1.32 -33.35
C GLY A 76 0.88 0.50 -32.17
N LEU A 77 1.74 0.16 -31.21
CA LEU A 77 1.39 -0.71 -30.09
C LEU A 77 0.41 0.01 -29.14
N PRO A 78 -0.80 -0.55 -28.90
CA PRO A 78 -1.73 -0.01 -27.93
C PRO A 78 -1.09 0.06 -26.53
N ARG A 79 -1.42 1.12 -25.78
CA ARG A 79 -0.89 1.34 -24.45
C ARG A 79 -2.02 1.58 -23.45
N ILE A 80 -1.99 0.86 -22.35
CA ILE A 80 -2.74 1.18 -21.15
C ILE A 80 -1.75 1.74 -20.13
N ALA A 81 -2.00 2.94 -19.65
CA ALA A 81 -1.05 3.65 -18.80
C ALA A 81 -1.76 4.29 -17.61
N CYS A 82 -1.10 4.27 -16.47
CA CYS A 82 -1.48 5.02 -15.31
C CYS A 82 -0.27 5.77 -14.73
N GLU A 83 -0.55 6.86 -14.04
CA GLU A 83 0.44 7.65 -13.34
C GLU A 83 0.03 7.81 -11.88
N THR A 84 0.98 7.61 -10.98
CA THR A 84 0.78 7.80 -9.55
C THR A 84 1.57 9.02 -9.09
N ALA A 85 0.88 10.13 -8.90
CA ALA A 85 1.45 11.35 -8.35
C ALA A 85 1.69 11.24 -6.83
N ALA A 86 2.61 12.08 -6.31
CA ALA A 86 2.72 12.27 -4.88
C ALA A 86 1.43 12.89 -4.33
N PRO A 87 0.98 12.50 -3.11
CA PRO A 87 -0.16 13.16 -2.48
C PRO A 87 0.05 14.68 -2.41
N PRO A 88 -0.95 15.49 -2.80
CA PRO A 88 -0.88 16.95 -2.65
C PRO A 88 -0.82 17.32 -1.18
N GLU A 89 -0.27 18.48 -0.88
CA GLU A 89 -0.07 18.97 0.49
C GLU A 89 -1.22 19.89 0.91
N LEU A 90 -1.78 19.62 2.09
CA LEU A 90 -2.87 20.38 2.70
C LEU A 90 -2.48 20.80 4.12
N ALA A 91 -2.65 22.08 4.45
CA ALA A 91 -2.54 22.54 5.83
C ALA A 91 -3.89 22.47 6.54
N VAL A 92 -3.95 21.80 7.69
CA VAL A 92 -5.07 21.87 8.62
C VAL A 92 -4.79 22.96 9.62
N LEU A 93 -5.61 24.01 9.61
CA LEU A 93 -5.51 25.14 10.52
C LEU A 93 -6.69 25.15 11.50
N ALA A 94 -6.42 25.07 12.79
CA ALA A 94 -7.43 25.06 13.84
C ALA A 94 -6.96 25.79 15.11
N ALA A 95 -7.92 26.24 15.90
CA ALA A 95 -7.60 26.86 17.19
C ALA A 95 -6.98 25.87 18.18
N THR A 96 -7.49 24.64 18.23
CA THR A 96 -7.10 23.61 19.21
C THR A 96 -6.87 22.24 18.57
N GLU A 97 -6.11 21.37 19.24
CA GLU A 97 -5.90 19.97 18.79
C GLU A 97 -7.22 19.18 18.71
N ARG A 98 -8.18 19.47 19.56
CA ARG A 98 -9.48 18.83 19.56
C ARG A 98 -10.23 18.98 18.23
N VAL A 99 -10.07 20.12 17.56
CA VAL A 99 -10.63 20.40 16.24
C VAL A 99 -9.68 19.94 15.12
N ALA A 100 -8.39 20.17 15.27
CA ALA A 100 -7.38 19.79 14.28
C ALA A 100 -7.36 18.28 14.02
N GLY A 101 -7.49 17.45 15.05
CA GLY A 101 -7.42 15.99 14.95
C GLY A 101 -8.43 15.39 13.96
N PRO A 102 -9.73 15.60 14.13
CA PRO A 102 -10.76 15.11 13.19
C PRO A 102 -10.62 15.66 11.76
N LEU A 103 -10.24 16.94 11.59
CA LEU A 103 -9.98 17.54 10.28
C LEU A 103 -8.79 16.88 9.59
N ALA A 104 -7.70 16.69 10.32
CA ALA A 104 -6.51 16.02 9.82
C ALA A 104 -6.78 14.56 9.46
N ALA A 105 -7.56 13.84 10.26
CA ALA A 105 -7.96 12.47 9.97
C ALA A 105 -8.82 12.38 8.70
N ALA A 106 -9.75 13.31 8.49
CA ALA A 106 -10.56 13.37 7.27
C ALA A 106 -9.70 13.67 6.03
N ALA A 107 -8.77 14.64 6.12
CA ALA A 107 -7.88 15.00 5.03
C ALA A 107 -6.90 13.86 4.68
N ALA A 108 -6.29 13.24 5.68
CA ALA A 108 -5.42 12.07 5.48
C ALA A 108 -6.19 10.90 4.87
N GLY A 109 -7.41 10.63 5.36
CA GLY A 109 -8.30 9.60 4.80
C GLY A 109 -8.76 9.88 3.37
N ALA A 110 -8.74 11.15 2.92
CA ALA A 110 -8.96 11.57 1.54
C ALA A 110 -7.69 11.53 0.67
N GLY A 111 -6.54 11.10 1.24
CA GLY A 111 -5.28 10.93 0.53
C GLY A 111 -4.42 12.18 0.43
N TRP A 112 -4.62 13.18 1.28
CA TRP A 112 -3.79 14.36 1.37
C TRP A 112 -2.57 14.13 2.28
N ARG A 113 -1.46 14.77 1.99
CA ARG A 113 -0.37 14.97 2.94
C ARG A 113 -0.72 16.15 3.84
N VAL A 114 -0.90 15.87 5.13
CA VAL A 114 -1.45 16.84 6.09
C VAL A 114 -0.34 17.51 6.89
N HIS A 115 -0.36 18.83 6.92
CA HIS A 115 0.42 19.67 7.81
C HIS A 115 -0.50 20.28 8.85
N ARG A 116 -0.26 20.02 10.14
CA ARG A 116 -1.07 20.59 11.22
C ARG A 116 -0.52 21.91 11.67
N VAL A 117 -1.38 22.92 11.76
CA VAL A 117 -1.11 24.25 12.28
C VAL A 117 -2.17 24.54 13.36
N ILE A 118 -1.76 24.52 14.61
CA ILE A 118 -2.64 24.69 15.78
C ILE A 118 -2.24 25.98 16.48
N LEU A 119 -3.22 26.85 16.74
CA LEU A 119 -2.94 28.18 17.31
C LEU A 119 -2.75 28.17 18.82
N ASP A 120 -3.34 27.21 19.54
CA ASP A 120 -3.17 27.10 20.99
C ASP A 120 -1.71 26.84 21.36
N GLY A 121 -1.08 27.83 21.97
CA GLY A 121 0.34 27.80 22.31
C GLY A 121 1.32 27.97 21.15
N ALA A 122 0.85 28.26 19.93
CA ALA A 122 1.71 28.43 18.77
C ALA A 122 2.18 29.89 18.56
N ASP A 123 3.35 30.03 17.96
CA ASP A 123 3.82 31.29 17.40
C ASP A 123 3.03 31.60 16.11
N ILE A 124 2.31 32.72 16.09
CA ILE A 124 1.54 33.19 14.93
C ILE A 124 2.43 33.35 13.69
N LEU A 125 3.68 33.77 13.85
CA LEU A 125 4.64 33.90 12.75
C LEU A 125 4.99 32.53 12.17
N GLY A 126 5.17 31.53 13.03
CA GLY A 126 5.37 30.14 12.62
C GLY A 126 4.15 29.58 11.88
N ALA A 127 2.94 29.89 12.33
CA ALA A 127 1.70 29.52 11.64
C ALA A 127 1.58 30.18 10.25
N ALA A 128 1.86 31.48 10.17
CA ALA A 128 1.88 32.21 8.90
C ALA A 128 2.95 31.69 7.93
N ALA A 129 4.14 31.36 8.43
CA ALA A 129 5.20 30.74 7.64
C ALA A 129 4.82 29.35 7.11
N ALA A 130 4.13 28.55 7.93
CA ALA A 130 3.62 27.24 7.50
C ALA A 130 2.59 27.38 6.36
N LEU A 131 1.68 28.35 6.44
CA LEU A 131 0.69 28.65 5.38
C LEU A 131 1.33 29.23 4.10
N ALA A 132 2.49 29.86 4.23
CA ALA A 132 3.25 30.39 3.09
C ALA A 132 4.03 29.30 2.31
N ASN A 133 4.04 28.04 2.77
CA ASN A 133 4.73 26.94 2.09
C ASN A 133 4.24 26.80 0.64
N PRO A 134 5.12 26.95 -0.39
CA PRO A 134 4.73 26.94 -1.79
C PRO A 134 4.18 25.58 -2.27
N ARG A 135 4.37 24.52 -1.51
CA ARG A 135 3.88 23.16 -1.84
C ARG A 135 2.43 22.93 -1.46
N LEU A 136 1.86 23.79 -0.60
CA LEU A 136 0.46 23.67 -0.23
C LEU A 136 -0.42 23.97 -1.45
N THR A 137 -1.36 23.08 -1.67
CA THR A 137 -2.40 23.23 -2.71
C THR A 137 -3.77 23.53 -2.10
N ALA A 138 -3.96 23.24 -0.80
CA ALA A 138 -5.16 23.55 -0.06
C ALA A 138 -4.86 23.90 1.40
N VAL A 139 -5.76 24.69 2.00
CA VAL A 139 -5.83 24.92 3.45
C VAL A 139 -7.22 24.56 3.93
N LEU A 140 -7.31 23.67 4.91
CA LEU A 140 -8.55 23.30 5.60
C LEU A 140 -8.56 23.97 6.95
N ALA A 141 -9.31 25.05 7.07
CA ALA A 141 -9.50 25.76 8.34
C ALA A 141 -10.81 25.34 9.01
N GLY A 142 -10.78 25.10 10.31
CA GLY A 142 -11.98 24.69 11.02
C GLY A 142 -12.08 25.15 12.47
N ALA A 143 -13.32 25.23 12.93
CA ALA A 143 -13.68 25.46 14.33
C ALA A 143 -14.79 24.49 14.75
N GLY A 144 -14.96 24.29 16.05
CA GLY A 144 -16.07 23.53 16.59
C GLY A 144 -17.43 24.14 16.20
N ASP A 145 -18.46 23.32 16.13
CA ASP A 145 -19.82 23.76 15.81
C ASP A 145 -20.79 23.28 16.91
N PRO A 146 -21.14 24.14 17.88
CA PRO A 146 -20.62 25.50 18.12
C PRO A 146 -19.17 25.51 18.64
N PRO A 147 -18.42 26.64 18.45
CA PRO A 147 -17.06 26.77 18.98
C PRO A 147 -17.01 26.65 20.50
N GLY A 148 -16.05 25.87 21.01
CA GLY A 148 -15.81 25.67 22.43
C GLY A 148 -15.32 26.93 23.14
N GLY A 149 -15.33 26.90 24.50
CA GLY A 149 -14.85 28.02 25.31
C GLY A 149 -13.36 28.29 25.11
N ASP A 150 -12.57 27.26 24.90
CA ASP A 150 -11.14 27.25 24.58
C ASP A 150 -10.80 27.81 23.18
N GLU A 151 -11.71 27.69 22.22
CA GLU A 151 -11.52 28.14 20.86
C GLU A 151 -11.85 29.63 20.66
N ARG A 152 -12.87 30.12 21.38
CA ARG A 152 -13.44 31.48 21.19
C ARG A 152 -12.42 32.61 21.21
N PRO A 153 -11.41 32.62 22.12
CA PRO A 153 -10.39 33.66 22.10
C PRO A 153 -9.53 33.65 20.84
N LEU A 154 -9.30 32.48 20.24
CA LEU A 154 -8.39 32.27 19.12
C LEU A 154 -9.08 32.44 17.75
N LEU A 155 -10.43 32.50 17.70
CA LEU A 155 -11.16 32.57 16.44
C LEU A 155 -10.87 33.82 15.61
N GLY A 156 -10.59 34.95 16.28
CA GLY A 156 -10.20 36.18 15.60
C GLY A 156 -8.87 36.05 14.86
N GLU A 157 -7.88 35.46 15.53
CA GLU A 157 -6.55 35.18 14.95
C GLU A 157 -6.65 34.14 13.83
N LEU A 158 -7.39 33.06 14.06
CA LEU A 158 -7.65 32.03 13.06
C LEU A 158 -8.22 32.62 11.77
N THR A 159 -9.26 33.44 11.91
CA THR A 159 -9.94 34.11 10.77
C THR A 159 -8.99 35.06 10.05
N SER A 160 -8.19 35.84 10.79
CA SER A 160 -7.22 36.79 10.20
C SER A 160 -6.12 36.07 9.44
N LEU A 161 -5.60 34.94 9.97
CA LEU A 161 -4.61 34.12 9.28
C LEU A 161 -5.16 33.52 7.98
N VAL A 162 -6.39 32.98 8.01
CA VAL A 162 -7.05 32.41 6.82
C VAL A 162 -7.27 33.51 5.78
N ALA A 163 -7.80 34.68 6.16
CA ALA A 163 -8.01 35.80 5.25
C ALA A 163 -6.69 36.25 4.60
N SER A 164 -5.64 36.45 5.43
CA SER A 164 -4.30 36.80 4.91
C SER A 164 -3.71 35.73 3.99
N ALA A 165 -3.91 34.46 4.30
CA ALA A 165 -3.46 33.36 3.44
C ALA A 165 -4.21 33.35 2.10
N THR A 166 -5.52 33.58 2.12
CA THR A 166 -6.36 33.66 0.91
C THR A 166 -5.92 34.80 -0.03
N GLU A 167 -5.54 35.94 0.53
CA GLU A 167 -5.04 37.09 -0.26
C GLU A 167 -3.65 36.82 -0.85
N ARG A 168 -2.74 36.25 -0.06
CA ARG A 168 -1.34 36.03 -0.47
C ARG A 168 -1.14 34.80 -1.35
N ARG A 169 -2.02 33.82 -1.25
CA ARG A 169 -1.94 32.54 -1.96
C ARG A 169 -3.24 32.27 -2.75
N PRO A 170 -3.47 33.03 -3.82
CA PRO A 170 -4.64 32.86 -4.67
C PRO A 170 -4.66 31.52 -5.44
N ASP A 171 -3.53 30.84 -5.46
CA ASP A 171 -3.31 29.50 -6.05
C ASP A 171 -3.78 28.38 -5.13
N VAL A 172 -4.05 28.65 -3.84
CA VAL A 172 -4.43 27.65 -2.84
C VAL A 172 -5.93 27.68 -2.59
N VAL A 173 -6.55 26.50 -2.57
CA VAL A 173 -7.97 26.36 -2.25
C VAL A 173 -8.16 26.47 -0.74
N MET A 174 -9.02 27.38 -0.30
CA MET A 174 -9.43 27.52 1.09
C MET A 174 -10.69 26.71 1.36
N VAL A 175 -10.61 25.76 2.28
CA VAL A 175 -11.75 24.94 2.72
C VAL A 175 -12.09 25.32 4.15
N LEU A 176 -13.33 25.76 4.38
CA LEU A 176 -13.82 26.13 5.71
C LEU A 176 -14.73 25.02 6.24
N ALA A 177 -14.53 24.59 7.51
CA ALA A 177 -15.30 23.52 8.12
C ALA A 177 -15.82 23.88 9.52
N GLY A 178 -16.90 23.23 9.94
CA GLY A 178 -17.53 23.45 11.25
C GLY A 178 -18.02 24.87 11.43
N GLY A 179 -17.76 25.47 12.58
CA GLY A 179 -18.22 26.83 12.90
C GLY A 179 -17.73 27.94 11.96
N LEU A 180 -16.66 27.70 11.18
CA LEU A 180 -16.21 28.63 10.14
C LEU A 180 -17.02 28.52 8.84
N ALA A 181 -17.69 27.40 8.61
CA ALA A 181 -18.44 27.11 7.40
C ALA A 181 -19.93 27.49 7.52
N THR A 182 -20.34 28.21 8.57
CA THR A 182 -21.76 28.62 8.73
C THR A 182 -22.14 29.60 7.61
N PRO A 183 -23.07 29.25 6.71
CA PRO A 183 -23.45 30.11 5.59
C PRO A 183 -23.97 31.47 6.08
N GLY A 184 -23.41 32.56 5.53
CA GLY A 184 -23.72 33.92 5.94
C GLY A 184 -23.19 34.30 7.33
N GLY A 185 -22.39 33.46 7.96
CA GLY A 185 -21.78 33.72 9.26
C GLY A 185 -20.66 34.78 9.18
N ARG A 186 -20.41 35.43 10.33
CA ARG A 186 -19.41 36.50 10.44
C ARG A 186 -17.98 36.05 10.02
N TYR A 187 -17.65 34.81 10.22
CA TYR A 187 -16.32 34.28 9.89
C TYR A 187 -16.19 34.02 8.38
N GLU A 188 -17.22 33.45 7.77
CA GLU A 188 -17.27 33.31 6.30
C GLU A 188 -17.16 34.69 5.62
N ALA A 189 -17.93 35.67 6.10
CA ALA A 189 -17.90 37.02 5.55
C ALA A 189 -16.53 37.70 5.67
N ALA A 190 -15.78 37.43 6.75
CA ALA A 190 -14.45 38.00 6.96
C ALA A 190 -13.36 37.33 6.10
N ILE A 191 -13.57 36.07 5.69
CA ILE A 191 -12.60 35.28 4.89
C ILE A 191 -12.91 35.41 3.40
N ARG A 192 -14.18 35.65 3.04
CA ARG A 192 -14.63 35.69 1.64
C ARG A 192 -13.90 36.78 0.87
N THR A 193 -13.25 36.38 -0.21
CA THR A 193 -12.64 37.26 -1.18
C THR A 193 -13.57 37.45 -2.39
N ASP A 194 -13.40 38.51 -3.18
CA ASP A 194 -14.14 38.74 -4.42
C ASP A 194 -13.86 37.71 -5.54
N ARG A 195 -13.16 36.62 -5.23
CA ARG A 195 -12.80 35.55 -6.18
C ARG A 195 -13.75 34.39 -6.06
N PRO A 196 -14.63 34.13 -7.03
CA PRO A 196 -15.49 32.96 -7.06
C PRO A 196 -14.63 31.67 -7.07
N GLY A 197 -14.94 30.70 -6.20
CA GLY A 197 -14.29 29.38 -6.16
C GLY A 197 -13.01 29.28 -5.31
N ALA A 198 -12.49 30.41 -4.77
CA ALA A 198 -11.31 30.37 -3.88
C ALA A 198 -11.62 29.79 -2.49
N THR A 199 -12.90 29.83 -2.07
CA THR A 199 -13.34 29.35 -0.76
C THR A 199 -14.44 28.32 -0.90
N VAL A 200 -14.26 27.17 -0.31
CA VAL A 200 -15.20 26.03 -0.31
C VAL A 200 -15.72 25.82 1.12
N LEU A 201 -17.06 25.80 1.28
CA LEU A 201 -17.67 25.44 2.55
C LEU A 201 -17.81 23.92 2.66
N ALA A 202 -17.27 23.36 3.72
CA ALA A 202 -17.22 21.93 3.93
C ALA A 202 -18.12 21.49 5.09
N PRO A 203 -18.66 20.26 5.03
CA PRO A 203 -19.37 19.66 6.15
C PRO A 203 -18.52 19.63 7.42
N SER A 204 -19.17 19.73 8.59
CA SER A 204 -18.49 19.54 9.88
C SER A 204 -17.88 18.14 9.96
N PRO A 205 -16.65 17.99 10.51
CA PRO A 205 -16.03 16.68 10.74
C PRO A 205 -16.83 15.81 11.71
N ALA A 206 -17.72 16.40 12.51
CA ALA A 206 -18.64 15.67 13.39
C ALA A 206 -19.82 15.01 12.62
N THR A 207 -20.15 15.52 11.43
CA THR A 207 -21.26 15.01 10.62
C THR A 207 -20.88 13.65 10.00
N GLY A 208 -21.69 12.63 10.27
CA GLY A 208 -21.51 11.29 9.68
C GLY A 208 -20.10 10.70 9.90
N GLY A 209 -19.45 10.99 11.03
CA GLY A 209 -18.09 10.52 11.32
C GLY A 209 -17.02 11.08 10.35
N GLY A 210 -17.26 12.24 9.77
CA GLY A 210 -16.34 12.89 8.82
C GLY A 210 -16.39 12.34 7.39
N ALA A 211 -17.30 11.44 7.07
CA ALA A 211 -17.39 10.85 5.73
C ALA A 211 -17.71 11.90 4.65
N PRO A 212 -18.70 12.82 4.82
CA PRO A 212 -18.97 13.86 3.82
C PRO A 212 -17.79 14.82 3.61
N LEU A 213 -17.06 15.16 4.68
CA LEU A 213 -15.86 15.99 4.57
C LEU A 213 -14.76 15.27 3.78
N ARG A 214 -14.55 13.97 4.04
CA ARG A 214 -13.60 13.14 3.30
C ARG A 214 -13.93 13.06 1.81
N GLU A 215 -15.19 12.90 1.47
CA GLU A 215 -15.66 12.84 0.09
C GLU A 215 -15.38 14.17 -0.64
N LEU A 216 -15.73 15.31 -0.03
CA LEU A 216 -15.42 16.62 -0.57
C LEU A 216 -13.92 16.82 -0.78
N LEU A 217 -13.09 16.49 0.21
CA LEU A 217 -11.64 16.62 0.12
C LEU A 217 -11.05 15.67 -0.93
N GLY A 218 -11.63 14.48 -1.11
CA GLY A 218 -11.31 13.56 -2.19
C GLY A 218 -11.60 14.16 -3.59
N THR A 219 -12.73 14.82 -3.74
CA THR A 219 -13.09 15.53 -4.97
C THR A 219 -12.14 16.69 -5.27
N LEU A 220 -11.78 17.49 -4.26
CA LEU A 220 -10.85 18.62 -4.40
C LEU A 220 -9.43 18.17 -4.74
N ARG A 221 -9.03 16.99 -4.31
CA ARG A 221 -7.72 16.42 -4.66
C ARG A 221 -7.55 16.20 -6.16
N GLY A 222 -8.65 16.00 -6.87
CA GLY A 222 -8.65 15.58 -8.26
C GLY A 222 -8.31 14.09 -8.42
N VAL A 223 -8.73 13.49 -9.52
CA VAL A 223 -8.64 12.00 -9.72
C VAL A 223 -8.20 11.62 -11.12
N GLU A 224 -7.99 12.56 -12.02
CA GLU A 224 -7.55 12.23 -13.38
C GLU A 224 -6.14 11.66 -13.35
N GLY A 225 -5.95 10.47 -13.94
CA GLY A 225 -4.66 9.79 -14.03
C GLY A 225 -4.16 9.17 -12.72
N ASP A 226 -5.00 9.02 -11.67
CA ASP A 226 -4.57 8.44 -10.40
C ASP A 226 -4.44 6.90 -10.50
N GLY A 227 -3.21 6.43 -10.63
CA GLY A 227 -2.89 4.99 -10.67
C GLY A 227 -3.40 4.22 -9.45
N ARG A 228 -3.57 4.87 -8.29
CA ARG A 228 -4.13 4.25 -7.08
C ARG A 228 -5.60 3.92 -7.24
N ARG A 229 -6.38 4.81 -7.90
CA ARG A 229 -7.79 4.51 -8.21
C ARG A 229 -7.88 3.34 -9.17
N SER A 230 -7.08 3.34 -10.21
CA SER A 230 -7.02 2.25 -11.18
C SER A 230 -6.60 0.93 -10.51
N PHE A 231 -5.62 0.97 -9.62
CA PHE A 231 -5.25 -0.19 -8.81
C PHE A 231 -6.43 -0.73 -7.99
N ALA A 232 -7.19 0.13 -7.32
CA ALA A 232 -8.37 -0.28 -6.56
C ALA A 232 -9.46 -0.91 -7.46
N VAL A 233 -9.67 -0.36 -8.66
CA VAL A 233 -10.60 -0.93 -9.67
C VAL A 233 -10.15 -2.32 -10.11
N ALA A 234 -8.87 -2.50 -10.43
CA ALA A 234 -8.30 -3.80 -10.80
C ALA A 234 -8.41 -4.82 -9.66
N MET A 235 -8.18 -4.38 -8.42
CA MET A 235 -8.34 -5.24 -7.23
C MET A 235 -9.78 -5.75 -7.07
N GLY A 236 -10.79 -4.92 -7.35
CA GLY A 236 -12.19 -5.35 -7.38
C GLY A 236 -12.43 -6.44 -8.42
N THR A 237 -11.97 -6.22 -9.64
CA THR A 237 -12.09 -7.20 -10.73
C THR A 237 -11.33 -8.50 -10.40
N LEU A 238 -10.13 -8.40 -9.82
CA LEU A 238 -9.35 -9.57 -9.40
C LEU A 238 -10.07 -10.38 -8.31
N ALA A 239 -10.69 -9.71 -7.34
CA ALA A 239 -11.48 -10.37 -6.30
C ALA A 239 -12.66 -11.17 -6.89
N GLU A 240 -13.35 -10.63 -7.89
CA GLU A 240 -14.41 -11.33 -8.63
C GLU A 240 -13.87 -12.53 -9.41
N VAL A 241 -12.79 -12.35 -10.19
CA VAL A 241 -12.17 -13.41 -11.00
C VAL A 241 -11.71 -14.57 -10.13
N LEU A 242 -11.11 -14.28 -8.97
CA LEU A 242 -10.63 -15.32 -8.05
C LEU A 242 -11.73 -15.86 -7.11
N GLY A 243 -12.88 -15.18 -6.99
CA GLY A 243 -13.91 -15.51 -6.02
C GLY A 243 -13.43 -15.39 -4.57
N ARG A 244 -12.47 -14.50 -4.27
CA ARG A 244 -11.77 -14.40 -2.98
C ARG A 244 -11.76 -12.97 -2.44
N ARG A 245 -11.78 -12.86 -1.12
CA ARG A 245 -11.50 -11.59 -0.44
C ARG A 245 -10.01 -11.32 -0.47
N ILE A 246 -9.64 -10.15 -0.95
CA ILE A 246 -8.24 -9.77 -1.15
C ILE A 246 -7.94 -8.52 -0.33
N GLU A 247 -6.77 -8.48 0.28
CA GLU A 247 -6.19 -7.28 0.86
C GLU A 247 -4.83 -7.01 0.25
N ALA A 248 -4.63 -5.81 -0.27
CA ALA A 248 -3.35 -5.35 -0.75
C ALA A 248 -2.79 -4.23 0.12
N VAL A 249 -1.48 -4.28 0.37
CA VAL A 249 -0.68 -3.19 0.93
C VAL A 249 0.30 -2.73 -0.15
N GLU A 250 -0.04 -1.61 -0.78
CA GLU A 250 0.81 -0.96 -1.79
C GLU A 250 1.69 0.07 -1.09
N ILE A 251 3.02 -0.08 -1.23
CA ILE A 251 3.99 0.88 -0.71
C ILE A 251 4.78 1.47 -1.85
N GLY A 252 4.59 2.77 -2.01
CA GLY A 252 5.33 3.60 -2.96
C GLY A 252 6.33 4.52 -2.27
N GLN A 253 7.10 5.28 -3.07
CA GLN A 253 8.05 6.27 -2.57
C GLN A 253 7.34 7.45 -1.86
N ALA A 254 6.14 7.81 -2.30
CA ALA A 254 5.44 9.03 -1.85
C ALA A 254 4.27 8.77 -0.89
N ALA A 255 3.73 7.56 -0.86
CA ALA A 255 2.62 7.17 0.02
C ALA A 255 2.52 5.65 0.11
N GLY A 256 1.76 5.17 1.11
CA GLY A 256 1.22 3.83 1.15
C GLY A 256 -0.28 3.84 0.86
N MET A 257 -0.78 2.76 0.31
CA MET A 257 -2.20 2.52 0.06
C MET A 257 -2.60 1.14 0.57
N ARG A 258 -3.77 1.07 1.18
CA ARG A 258 -4.42 -0.18 1.53
C ARG A 258 -5.69 -0.35 0.71
N VAL A 259 -5.86 -1.51 0.11
CA VAL A 259 -7.07 -1.86 -0.63
C VAL A 259 -7.63 -3.16 -0.08
N GLN A 260 -8.93 -3.19 0.15
CA GLN A 260 -9.67 -4.40 0.47
C GLN A 260 -10.74 -4.58 -0.60
N ALA A 261 -10.78 -5.75 -1.20
CA ALA A 261 -11.75 -6.10 -2.22
C ALA A 261 -12.40 -7.45 -1.89
N ALA A 262 -13.69 -7.56 -2.11
CA ALA A 262 -14.44 -8.79 -1.94
C ALA A 262 -15.45 -8.97 -3.07
N PRO A 263 -15.65 -10.21 -3.57
CA PRO A 263 -16.69 -10.47 -4.55
C PRO A 263 -18.08 -10.27 -3.90
N GLY A 264 -19.03 -9.81 -4.68
CA GLY A 264 -20.42 -9.61 -4.22
C GLY A 264 -21.44 -9.86 -5.33
N PRO A 265 -22.71 -10.11 -4.98
CA PRO A 265 -23.76 -10.43 -5.96
C PRO A 265 -24.12 -9.27 -6.90
N GLY A 266 -23.78 -8.04 -6.52
CA GLY A 266 -24.03 -6.82 -7.31
C GLY A 266 -22.75 -6.18 -7.85
N GLY A 267 -21.64 -6.93 -7.91
CA GLY A 267 -20.31 -6.45 -8.22
C GLY A 267 -19.39 -6.44 -6.98
N PRO A 268 -18.09 -6.19 -7.18
CA PRO A 268 -17.12 -6.23 -6.09
C PRO A 268 -17.32 -5.06 -5.11
N THR A 269 -17.16 -5.35 -3.83
CA THR A 269 -17.03 -4.30 -2.82
C THR A 269 -15.55 -3.94 -2.66
N VAL A 270 -15.21 -2.69 -2.87
CA VAL A 270 -13.84 -2.20 -2.77
C VAL A 270 -13.76 -1.06 -1.76
N THR A 271 -12.85 -1.18 -0.81
CA THR A 271 -12.50 -0.10 0.12
C THR A 271 -11.02 0.20 -0.02
N SER A 272 -10.67 1.47 -0.16
CA SER A 272 -9.29 1.89 -0.28
C SER A 272 -8.99 3.12 0.58
N ALA A 273 -7.75 3.20 1.06
CA ALA A 273 -7.25 4.35 1.80
C ALA A 273 -5.79 4.64 1.43
N VAL A 274 -5.46 5.90 1.22
CA VAL A 274 -4.12 6.38 0.89
C VAL A 274 -3.56 7.15 2.07
N VAL A 275 -2.35 6.81 2.51
CA VAL A 275 -1.68 7.43 3.67
C VAL A 275 -0.31 7.93 3.24
N ALA A 276 -0.14 9.26 3.19
CA ALA A 276 1.11 9.88 2.74
C ALA A 276 2.29 9.57 3.67
N GLU A 277 2.05 9.48 4.98
CA GLU A 277 3.05 9.15 6.00
C GLU A 277 3.49 7.69 5.95
N ALA A 278 2.73 6.83 5.26
CA ALA A 278 3.09 5.44 4.99
C ALA A 278 3.93 5.27 3.70
N ALA A 279 4.52 6.34 3.20
CA ALA A 279 5.57 6.28 2.19
C ALA A 279 6.75 5.40 2.64
N LEU A 280 7.46 4.79 1.69
CA LEU A 280 8.68 4.03 1.99
C LEU A 280 9.64 4.89 2.82
N LEU A 281 9.88 6.12 2.36
CA LEU A 281 10.66 7.13 3.07
C LEU A 281 9.81 8.42 3.15
N PRO A 282 9.15 8.68 4.29
CA PRO A 282 8.39 9.91 4.45
C PRO A 282 9.31 11.12 4.38
N ARG A 283 8.83 12.22 3.81
CA ARG A 283 9.60 13.47 3.71
C ARG A 283 9.99 13.96 5.10
N GLY A 284 11.25 14.36 5.25
CA GLY A 284 11.76 14.85 6.53
C GLY A 284 11.77 13.76 7.61
N PHE A 285 12.03 12.50 7.24
CA PHE A 285 12.08 11.41 8.19
C PHE A 285 13.05 11.75 9.34
N GLY A 286 12.48 11.86 10.54
CA GLY A 286 13.19 12.17 11.78
C GLY A 286 13.58 10.92 12.55
N GLU A 287 14.05 11.14 13.76
CA GLU A 287 14.55 10.11 14.66
C GLU A 287 13.52 8.97 14.91
N ALA A 288 12.24 9.29 15.07
CA ALA A 288 11.19 8.29 15.26
C ALA A 288 11.05 7.32 14.05
N HIS A 289 11.25 7.82 12.82
CA HIS A 289 11.24 6.97 11.63
C HIS A 289 12.47 6.07 11.56
N LEU A 290 13.65 6.61 11.94
CA LEU A 290 14.88 5.83 12.02
C LEU A 290 14.75 4.71 13.05
N ASP A 291 14.16 4.99 14.22
CA ASP A 291 13.93 3.99 15.26
C ASP A 291 12.95 2.91 14.80
N ALA A 292 11.86 3.31 14.15
CA ALA A 292 10.89 2.38 13.59
C ALA A 292 11.50 1.44 12.54
N ILE A 293 12.36 1.96 11.65
CA ILE A 293 13.06 1.16 10.63
C ILE A 293 14.13 0.28 11.28
N SER A 294 14.96 0.85 12.17
CA SER A 294 15.99 0.10 12.89
C SER A 294 15.43 -1.06 13.69
N GLY A 295 14.19 -0.92 14.17
CA GLY A 295 13.47 -1.98 14.88
C GLY A 295 13.16 -3.23 14.03
N TRP A 296 13.30 -3.17 12.72
CA TRP A 296 13.08 -4.28 11.79
C TRP A 296 14.37 -4.81 11.14
N LEU A 297 15.54 -4.23 11.48
CA LEU A 297 16.80 -4.64 10.89
C LEU A 297 17.31 -5.94 11.51
N THR A 298 17.69 -6.88 10.66
CA THR A 298 18.41 -8.11 11.02
C THR A 298 19.92 -7.94 10.94
N ILE A 299 20.39 -6.92 10.20
CA ILE A 299 21.82 -6.61 10.04
C ILE A 299 22.30 -5.61 11.09
N PRO A 300 23.57 -5.71 11.57
CA PRO A 300 24.13 -4.86 12.61
C PRO A 300 24.61 -3.50 12.05
N LEU A 301 23.67 -2.64 11.66
CA LEU A 301 23.99 -1.27 11.25
C LEU A 301 23.81 -0.31 12.43
N ASP A 302 24.78 0.60 12.60
CA ASP A 302 24.62 1.73 13.50
C ASP A 302 23.64 2.77 12.92
N ARG A 303 23.10 3.63 13.80
CA ARG A 303 22.06 4.59 13.45
C ARG A 303 22.48 5.58 12.37
N LEU A 304 23.74 5.99 12.34
CA LEU A 304 24.25 6.93 11.34
C LEU A 304 24.30 6.26 9.97
N ARG A 305 24.80 5.03 9.90
CA ARG A 305 24.82 4.23 8.67
C ARG A 305 23.41 3.94 8.16
N VAL A 306 22.47 3.59 9.04
CA VAL A 306 21.07 3.44 8.65
C VAL A 306 20.52 4.72 8.00
N ARG A 307 20.76 5.87 8.65
CA ARG A 307 20.32 7.17 8.11
C ARG A 307 20.94 7.49 6.75
N ASP A 308 22.23 7.25 6.59
CA ASP A 308 22.93 7.55 5.33
C ASP A 308 22.45 6.64 4.21
N ARG A 309 22.31 5.34 4.47
CA ARG A 309 21.72 4.39 3.50
C ARG A 309 20.30 4.72 3.11
N LEU A 310 19.47 5.17 4.06
CA LEU A 310 18.10 5.62 3.74
C LEU A 310 18.09 6.90 2.90
N ARG A 311 19.08 7.79 3.05
CA ARG A 311 19.26 8.95 2.18
C ARG A 311 19.69 8.54 0.76
N GLU A 312 20.59 7.56 0.64
CA GLU A 312 20.94 6.96 -0.65
C GLU A 312 19.71 6.35 -1.32
N LEU A 313 18.90 5.58 -0.58
CA LEU A 313 17.64 5.00 -1.06
C LEU A 313 16.62 6.08 -1.48
N ALA A 314 16.60 7.25 -0.82
CA ALA A 314 15.74 8.37 -1.21
C ALA A 314 16.12 8.96 -2.57
N VAL A 315 17.41 8.96 -2.90
CA VAL A 315 17.94 9.44 -4.18
C VAL A 315 17.84 8.38 -5.28
N SER A 316 18.04 7.12 -4.90
CA SER A 316 18.04 5.96 -5.82
C SER A 316 17.04 4.90 -5.36
N PRO A 317 15.72 5.15 -5.46
CA PRO A 317 14.68 4.26 -4.89
C PRO A 317 14.62 2.86 -5.53
N TRP A 318 15.28 2.67 -6.66
CA TRP A 318 15.46 1.38 -7.34
C TRP A 318 16.69 0.59 -6.83
N GLY A 319 17.54 1.23 -6.04
CA GLY A 319 18.68 0.60 -5.40
C GLY A 319 18.27 -0.37 -4.30
N ASP A 320 19.26 -1.00 -3.70
CA ASP A 320 19.08 -1.89 -2.55
C ASP A 320 18.03 -3.01 -2.79
N ALA A 321 18.08 -3.63 -3.96
CA ALA A 321 17.15 -4.69 -4.35
C ALA A 321 17.61 -6.09 -3.95
N ALA A 322 18.86 -6.26 -3.48
CA ALA A 322 19.46 -7.54 -3.11
C ALA A 322 20.40 -7.38 -1.90
N GLY A 323 20.76 -8.49 -1.27
CA GLY A 323 21.69 -8.53 -0.13
C GLY A 323 21.23 -7.68 1.06
N ASP A 324 22.19 -7.08 1.76
CA ASP A 324 21.95 -6.20 2.92
C ASP A 324 21.06 -5.00 2.58
N GLY A 325 21.15 -4.49 1.36
CA GLY A 325 20.29 -3.41 0.88
C GLY A 325 18.82 -3.82 0.83
N ALA A 326 18.52 -5.04 0.39
CA ALA A 326 17.17 -5.58 0.40
C ALA A 326 16.61 -5.71 1.83
N LEU A 327 17.43 -6.12 2.79
CA LEU A 327 17.03 -6.22 4.19
C LEU A 327 16.70 -4.84 4.78
N LEU A 328 17.51 -3.83 4.51
CA LEU A 328 17.23 -2.44 4.89
C LEU A 328 15.95 -1.93 4.25
N ARG A 329 15.77 -2.16 2.95
CA ARG A 329 14.57 -1.74 2.23
C ARG A 329 13.32 -2.44 2.76
N LEU A 330 13.37 -3.75 3.05
CA LEU A 330 12.26 -4.48 3.67
C LEU A 330 11.99 -4.01 5.11
N ALA A 331 12.99 -3.60 5.87
CA ALA A 331 12.80 -2.97 7.18
C ALA A 331 12.03 -1.64 7.04
N ALA A 332 12.38 -0.81 6.06
CA ALA A 332 11.66 0.42 5.76
C ALA A 332 10.21 0.15 5.30
N VAL A 333 10.01 -0.88 4.47
CA VAL A 333 8.68 -1.33 4.03
C VAL A 333 7.83 -1.79 5.22
N ARG A 334 8.37 -2.63 6.13
CA ARG A 334 7.64 -3.04 7.34
C ARG A 334 7.21 -1.85 8.17
N ALA A 335 8.12 -0.89 8.41
CA ALA A 335 7.80 0.33 9.14
C ALA A 335 6.73 1.18 8.42
N ALA A 336 6.74 1.24 7.09
CA ALA A 336 5.72 1.91 6.30
C ALA A 336 4.35 1.23 6.41
N VAL A 337 4.29 -0.11 6.30
CA VAL A 337 3.04 -0.86 6.44
C VAL A 337 2.48 -0.74 7.86
N VAL A 338 3.31 -0.76 8.89
CA VAL A 338 2.85 -0.51 10.28
C VAL A 338 2.16 0.85 10.39
N ARG A 339 2.74 1.92 9.81
CA ARG A 339 2.11 3.25 9.76
C ARG A 339 0.80 3.23 8.97
N LEU A 340 0.78 2.52 7.82
CA LEU A 340 -0.41 2.39 6.99
C LEU A 340 -1.55 1.72 7.77
N LEU A 341 -1.29 0.60 8.41
CA LEU A 341 -2.30 -0.15 9.15
C LEU A 341 -2.75 0.57 10.43
N ALA A 342 -1.87 1.32 11.08
CA ALA A 342 -2.23 2.17 12.22
C ALA A 342 -3.19 3.30 11.80
N ALA A 343 -2.99 3.90 10.62
CA ALA A 343 -3.87 4.93 10.07
C ALA A 343 -5.18 4.38 9.47
N THR A 344 -5.19 3.09 9.12
CA THR A 344 -6.32 2.41 8.48
C THR A 344 -6.67 1.12 9.23
N PRO A 345 -7.13 1.21 10.49
CA PRO A 345 -7.39 0.03 11.31
C PRO A 345 -8.46 -0.86 10.66
N TRP A 346 -8.43 -2.13 11.04
CA TRP A 346 -9.49 -3.06 10.66
C TRP A 346 -10.79 -2.68 11.33
N MET A 347 -11.89 -2.84 10.61
CA MET A 347 -13.20 -2.80 11.25
C MET A 347 -13.39 -4.05 12.13
N ASP A 348 -13.92 -3.87 13.33
CA ASP A 348 -14.21 -4.97 14.22
C ASP A 348 -15.16 -5.97 13.54
N GLY A 349 -14.85 -7.26 13.67
CA GLY A 349 -15.64 -8.33 13.06
C GLY A 349 -15.45 -8.51 11.54
N ALA A 350 -14.65 -7.69 10.86
CA ALA A 350 -14.38 -7.89 9.43
C ALA A 350 -13.68 -9.24 9.20
N PRO A 351 -14.14 -10.06 8.24
CA PRO A 351 -13.52 -11.34 7.95
C PRO A 351 -12.08 -11.17 7.45
N ALA A 352 -11.21 -12.12 7.79
CA ALA A 352 -9.84 -12.12 7.28
C ALA A 352 -9.82 -12.25 5.75
N PRO A 353 -8.84 -11.67 5.06
CA PRO A 353 -8.67 -11.87 3.63
C PRO A 353 -8.25 -13.31 3.33
N ASP A 354 -8.68 -13.83 2.19
CA ASP A 354 -8.26 -15.14 1.68
C ASP A 354 -6.91 -15.05 0.95
N LEU A 355 -6.53 -13.82 0.52
CA LEU A 355 -5.28 -13.50 -0.17
C LEU A 355 -4.77 -12.14 0.31
N ALA A 356 -3.51 -12.10 0.74
CA ALA A 356 -2.79 -10.85 1.06
C ALA A 356 -1.76 -10.56 -0.02
N LEU A 357 -1.74 -9.31 -0.52
CA LEU A 357 -0.87 -8.88 -1.60
C LEU A 357 0.11 -7.80 -1.16
N ALA A 358 1.37 -7.99 -1.52
CA ALA A 358 2.37 -6.94 -1.58
C ALA A 358 2.30 -6.24 -2.94
N ALA A 359 2.24 -4.92 -2.98
CA ALA A 359 2.19 -4.15 -4.21
C ALA A 359 3.00 -2.84 -4.10
N GLY A 360 3.34 -2.27 -5.25
CA GLY A 360 4.13 -1.05 -5.35
C GLY A 360 5.63 -1.28 -5.39
N GLY A 361 6.36 -0.30 -5.92
CA GLY A 361 7.78 -0.41 -6.21
C GLY A 361 8.68 -0.68 -5.00
N ALA A 362 8.22 -0.39 -3.78
CA ALA A 362 9.01 -0.62 -2.57
C ALA A 362 9.25 -2.11 -2.28
N TRP A 363 8.34 -2.98 -2.67
CA TRP A 363 8.42 -4.43 -2.49
C TRP A 363 9.30 -5.14 -3.53
N ALA A 364 9.77 -4.43 -4.56
CA ALA A 364 10.58 -5.00 -5.64
C ALA A 364 12.00 -5.32 -5.17
N VAL A 365 12.15 -6.34 -4.34
CA VAL A 365 13.42 -6.85 -3.80
C VAL A 365 13.52 -8.36 -3.99
N ALA A 366 14.73 -8.88 -3.93
CA ALA A 366 15.02 -10.32 -3.94
C ALA A 366 15.63 -10.75 -2.59
N PRO A 367 15.40 -11.99 -2.13
CA PRO A 367 14.58 -13.01 -2.78
C PRO A 367 13.09 -12.91 -2.40
N GLY A 368 12.23 -13.60 -3.16
CA GLY A 368 10.78 -13.67 -2.90
C GLY A 368 10.39 -14.13 -1.50
N PRO A 369 11.04 -15.15 -0.88
CA PRO A 369 10.78 -15.54 0.50
C PRO A 369 10.92 -14.40 1.51
N ALA A 370 11.87 -13.47 1.30
CA ALA A 370 12.03 -12.29 2.17
C ALA A 370 10.83 -11.35 2.10
N VAL A 371 10.23 -11.21 0.92
CA VAL A 371 8.98 -10.44 0.72
C VAL A 371 7.82 -11.13 1.43
N ALA A 372 7.70 -12.46 1.33
CA ALA A 372 6.67 -13.24 2.02
C ALA A 372 6.77 -13.04 3.54
N LEU A 373 7.97 -13.19 4.12
CA LEU A 373 8.20 -12.96 5.55
C LEU A 373 7.84 -11.52 5.94
N ALA A 374 8.31 -10.53 5.18
CA ALA A 374 8.03 -9.13 5.46
C ALA A 374 6.53 -8.83 5.47
N LEU A 375 5.77 -9.41 4.54
CA LEU A 375 4.31 -9.27 4.49
C LEU A 375 3.64 -9.92 5.70
N VAL A 376 4.06 -11.12 6.08
CA VAL A 376 3.53 -11.87 7.24
C VAL A 376 3.87 -11.18 8.55
N ASP A 377 5.03 -10.52 8.67
CA ASP A 377 5.42 -9.78 9.87
C ASP A 377 4.47 -8.62 10.19
N VAL A 378 3.90 -7.98 9.20
CA VAL A 378 3.12 -6.74 9.36
C VAL A 378 1.62 -6.92 9.11
N VAL A 379 1.20 -7.75 8.15
CA VAL A 379 -0.22 -8.03 7.91
C VAL A 379 -0.67 -9.20 8.77
N ARG A 380 -0.87 -8.94 10.06
CA ARG A 380 -1.13 -9.96 11.07
C ARG A 380 -2.62 -10.09 11.38
N ARG A 381 -3.24 -11.09 10.80
CA ARG A 381 -4.61 -11.51 11.13
C ARG A 381 -4.70 -13.03 11.26
N PRO A 382 -5.38 -13.55 12.27
CA PRO A 382 -5.59 -14.99 12.41
C PRO A 382 -6.32 -15.55 11.19
N GLY A 383 -5.83 -16.67 10.66
CA GLY A 383 -6.44 -17.31 9.49
C GLY A 383 -5.44 -18.13 8.67
N ILE A 384 -5.98 -18.76 7.62
CA ILE A 384 -5.20 -19.42 6.56
C ILE A 384 -5.43 -18.60 5.31
N ARG A 385 -4.37 -18.14 4.65
CA ARG A 385 -4.46 -17.29 3.46
C ARG A 385 -3.29 -17.45 2.52
N GLY A 386 -3.55 -17.19 1.24
CA GLY A 386 -2.51 -17.05 0.23
C GLY A 386 -1.73 -15.74 0.38
N LEU A 387 -0.51 -15.73 -0.12
CA LEU A 387 0.37 -14.57 -0.22
C LEU A 387 0.76 -14.36 -1.69
N GLY A 388 0.71 -13.14 -2.17
CA GLY A 388 1.08 -12.80 -3.55
C GLY A 388 1.79 -11.46 -3.64
N HIS A 389 2.45 -11.23 -4.78
CA HIS A 389 3.16 -9.99 -5.05
C HIS A 389 2.87 -9.51 -6.49
N ASP A 390 2.36 -8.30 -6.64
CA ASP A 390 2.24 -7.60 -7.94
C ASP A 390 3.62 -7.06 -8.36
N HIS A 391 4.53 -7.98 -8.68
CA HIS A 391 5.92 -7.65 -9.02
C HIS A 391 6.02 -6.86 -10.33
N ALA A 392 5.24 -7.25 -11.33
CA ALA A 392 5.21 -6.59 -12.63
C ALA A 392 4.49 -5.23 -12.60
N ARG A 393 3.82 -4.89 -11.49
CA ARG A 393 3.01 -3.68 -11.31
C ARG A 393 1.95 -3.53 -12.40
N LEU A 394 1.33 -4.65 -12.74
CA LEU A 394 0.39 -4.76 -13.85
C LEU A 394 -1.05 -4.41 -13.43
N LEU A 395 -1.38 -4.55 -12.14
CA LEU A 395 -2.74 -4.30 -11.65
C LEU A 395 -3.20 -2.86 -11.90
N ALA A 396 -2.36 -1.86 -11.62
CA ALA A 396 -2.77 -0.47 -11.79
C ALA A 396 -3.06 -0.11 -13.26
N PRO A 397 -2.22 -0.41 -14.26
CA PRO A 397 -2.56 -0.21 -15.66
C PRO A 397 -3.80 -0.98 -16.12
N LEU A 398 -4.00 -2.22 -15.70
CA LEU A 398 -5.19 -3.01 -16.06
C LEU A 398 -6.49 -2.36 -15.54
N GLY A 399 -6.42 -1.66 -14.43
CA GLY A 399 -7.56 -0.91 -13.90
C GLY A 399 -7.99 0.30 -14.75
N THR A 400 -7.17 0.75 -15.70
CA THR A 400 -7.53 1.84 -16.63
C THR A 400 -8.37 1.35 -17.82
N ILE A 401 -8.51 0.05 -18.04
CA ILE A 401 -9.40 -0.51 -19.06
C ILE A 401 -10.84 -0.13 -18.67
N GLU A 402 -11.47 0.70 -19.48
CA GLU A 402 -12.80 1.26 -19.19
C GLU A 402 -13.91 0.21 -19.21
N ASP A 403 -13.91 -0.67 -20.22
CA ASP A 403 -14.89 -1.74 -20.32
C ASP A 403 -14.65 -2.80 -19.21
N PRO A 404 -15.62 -2.99 -18.28
CA PRO A 404 -15.48 -3.96 -17.19
C PRO A 404 -15.35 -5.42 -17.68
N GLU A 405 -16.01 -5.78 -18.78
CA GLU A 405 -15.96 -7.14 -19.31
C GLU A 405 -14.62 -7.44 -20.01
N GLU A 406 -14.08 -6.46 -20.74
CA GLU A 406 -12.74 -6.56 -21.31
C GLU A 406 -11.69 -6.67 -20.20
N ARG A 407 -11.76 -5.79 -19.18
CA ARG A 407 -10.86 -5.83 -18.03
C ARG A 407 -10.93 -7.18 -17.32
N ARG A 408 -12.14 -7.72 -17.09
CA ARG A 408 -12.34 -9.04 -16.48
C ARG A 408 -11.69 -10.15 -17.32
N ARG A 409 -11.88 -10.12 -18.64
CA ARG A 409 -11.30 -11.10 -19.55
C ARG A 409 -9.77 -11.08 -19.50
N VAL A 410 -9.17 -9.88 -19.58
CA VAL A 410 -7.71 -9.72 -19.52
C VAL A 410 -7.16 -10.21 -18.18
N ILE A 411 -7.77 -9.83 -17.06
CA ILE A 411 -7.36 -10.27 -15.72
C ILE A 411 -7.55 -11.77 -15.54
N ALA A 412 -8.62 -12.35 -16.10
CA ALA A 412 -8.87 -13.80 -16.03
C ALA A 412 -7.84 -14.60 -16.82
N ASP A 413 -7.46 -14.14 -18.01
CA ASP A 413 -6.43 -14.77 -18.83
C ASP A 413 -5.04 -14.70 -18.16
N LEU A 414 -4.72 -13.56 -17.52
CA LEU A 414 -3.44 -13.31 -16.85
C LEU A 414 -3.37 -13.84 -15.42
N ARG A 415 -4.42 -14.41 -14.85
CA ARG A 415 -4.55 -14.71 -13.42
C ARG A 415 -3.36 -15.47 -12.80
N ASP A 416 -2.76 -16.38 -13.58
CA ASP A 416 -1.65 -17.24 -13.12
C ASP A 416 -0.27 -16.55 -13.30
N GLU A 417 -0.20 -15.43 -14.04
CA GLU A 417 1.00 -14.65 -14.35
C GLU A 417 0.99 -13.25 -13.71
N LEU A 418 -0.21 -12.78 -13.32
CA LEU A 418 -0.42 -11.44 -12.79
C LEU A 418 0.27 -11.23 -11.45
N LEU A 419 0.31 -12.27 -10.64
CA LEU A 419 0.89 -12.25 -9.31
C LEU A 419 1.99 -13.29 -9.19
N VAL A 420 3.13 -12.88 -8.65
CA VAL A 420 4.13 -13.83 -8.19
C VAL A 420 3.60 -14.51 -6.94
N PRO A 421 3.41 -15.84 -6.93
CA PRO A 421 2.93 -16.56 -5.77
C PRO A 421 4.03 -16.60 -4.70
N LEU A 422 3.79 -15.95 -3.57
CA LEU A 422 4.69 -15.98 -2.42
C LEU A 422 4.45 -17.20 -1.52
N GLY A 423 3.30 -17.87 -1.67
CA GLY A 423 2.93 -19.07 -0.92
C GLY A 423 1.68 -18.89 -0.07
N SER A 424 1.62 -19.59 1.04
CA SER A 424 0.51 -19.53 1.98
C SER A 424 1.00 -19.33 3.42
N VAL A 425 0.15 -18.80 4.29
CA VAL A 425 0.43 -18.70 5.73
C VAL A 425 -0.73 -19.25 6.55
N VAL A 426 -0.38 -20.02 7.59
CA VAL A 426 -1.25 -20.43 8.69
C VAL A 426 -0.88 -19.62 9.92
N MET A 427 -1.79 -18.79 10.42
CA MET A 427 -1.54 -17.89 11.54
C MET A 427 -2.67 -18.01 12.59
N PRO A 428 -2.54 -18.89 13.57
CA PRO A 428 -3.48 -18.97 14.69
C PRO A 428 -3.25 -17.85 15.70
N SER A 429 -4.27 -17.52 16.49
CA SER A 429 -4.13 -16.63 17.66
C SER A 429 -4.79 -17.21 18.89
N GLY A 430 -4.52 -16.60 20.05
CA GLY A 430 -4.97 -17.11 21.35
C GLY A 430 -4.18 -18.33 21.79
N LEU A 431 -2.94 -18.44 21.35
CA LEU A 431 -2.02 -19.50 21.75
C LEU A 431 -1.67 -19.37 23.22
N ARG A 432 -1.63 -20.48 23.94
CA ARG A 432 -1.16 -20.52 25.33
C ARG A 432 0.27 -21.04 25.37
N GLY A 433 1.08 -20.49 26.27
CA GLY A 433 2.46 -20.95 26.45
C GLY A 433 2.54 -22.44 26.77
N GLY A 434 3.59 -23.10 26.28
CA GLY A 434 3.83 -24.52 26.48
C GLY A 434 4.92 -25.05 25.56
N LYS A 435 5.36 -26.29 25.75
CA LYS A 435 6.38 -26.91 24.89
C LYS A 435 5.80 -27.27 23.52
N SER A 436 4.54 -27.69 23.47
CA SER A 436 3.82 -28.05 22.26
C SER A 436 2.35 -27.77 22.45
N ILE A 437 1.73 -27.12 21.47
CA ILE A 437 0.30 -26.80 21.49
C ILE A 437 -0.53 -27.63 20.50
N GLY A 438 0.11 -28.47 19.68
CA GLY A 438 -0.57 -29.29 18.68
C GLY A 438 0.36 -29.82 17.63
N ARG A 439 -0.24 -30.22 16.50
CA ARG A 439 0.46 -30.72 15.31
C ARG A 439 -0.19 -30.22 14.05
N ILE A 440 0.60 -30.11 13.01
CA ILE A 440 0.16 -29.86 11.64
C ILE A 440 0.64 -31.01 10.75
N ALA A 441 -0.25 -31.56 9.95
CA ALA A 441 0.08 -32.49 8.87
C ALA A 441 -0.18 -31.77 7.54
N VAL A 442 0.80 -31.81 6.64
CA VAL A 442 0.74 -31.22 5.30
C VAL A 442 0.89 -32.33 4.29
N ARG A 443 -0.15 -32.59 3.51
CA ARG A 443 -0.19 -33.62 2.48
C ARG A 443 -0.21 -32.99 1.11
N GLY A 444 0.89 -33.11 0.38
CA GLY A 444 1.04 -32.64 -1.01
C GLY A 444 1.34 -33.77 -1.98
N SER A 445 1.62 -33.41 -3.23
CA SER A 445 1.99 -34.37 -4.30
C SER A 445 3.28 -35.14 -4.00
N VAL A 446 4.20 -34.53 -3.23
CA VAL A 446 5.55 -35.07 -2.93
C VAL A 446 5.56 -35.93 -1.66
N GLY A 447 4.48 -35.91 -0.85
CA GLY A 447 4.39 -36.70 0.37
C GLY A 447 3.65 -36.00 1.52
N GLU A 448 3.86 -36.51 2.72
CA GLU A 448 3.29 -36.00 3.97
C GLU A 448 4.40 -35.51 4.90
N THR A 449 4.24 -34.28 5.39
CA THR A 449 5.12 -33.68 6.42
C THR A 449 4.30 -33.44 7.68
N GLU A 450 4.77 -33.91 8.82
CA GLU A 450 4.16 -33.62 10.12
C GLU A 450 5.11 -32.77 10.97
N LEU A 451 4.60 -31.65 11.54
CA LEU A 451 5.36 -30.77 12.42
C LEU A 451 4.64 -30.60 13.75
N GLU A 452 5.42 -30.49 14.81
CA GLU A 452 4.94 -30.14 16.13
C GLU A 452 4.81 -28.60 16.25
N LEU A 453 3.67 -28.11 16.73
CA LEU A 453 3.39 -26.69 16.84
C LEU A 453 3.91 -26.15 18.18
N VAL A 454 4.91 -25.26 18.13
CA VAL A 454 5.53 -24.64 19.31
C VAL A 454 5.25 -23.14 19.31
N PRO A 455 4.63 -22.56 20.37
CA PRO A 455 4.33 -21.13 20.42
C PRO A 455 5.57 -20.26 20.26
N GLY A 456 5.43 -19.13 19.56
CA GLY A 456 6.53 -18.22 19.26
C GLY A 456 7.42 -18.65 18.09
N GLY A 457 7.20 -19.84 17.55
CA GLY A 457 7.91 -20.39 16.39
C GLY A 457 7.38 -19.86 15.06
N LEU A 458 8.24 -19.95 14.07
CA LEU A 458 7.92 -19.73 12.66
C LEU A 458 8.57 -20.86 11.87
N GLU A 459 7.75 -21.69 11.25
CA GLU A 459 8.20 -22.88 10.53
C GLU A 459 7.90 -22.74 9.04
N LEU A 460 8.79 -23.26 8.21
CA LEU A 460 8.63 -23.34 6.77
C LEU A 460 8.39 -24.80 6.37
N VAL A 461 7.30 -25.03 5.64
CA VAL A 461 7.12 -26.28 4.87
C VAL A 461 7.42 -25.96 3.42
N ASP A 462 8.39 -26.66 2.84
CA ASP A 462 8.72 -26.50 1.43
C ASP A 462 7.54 -26.98 0.57
N LEU A 463 6.91 -26.00 -0.08
CA LEU A 463 5.78 -26.20 -0.98
C LEU A 463 5.99 -25.28 -2.20
N PRO A 464 6.55 -25.80 -3.30
CA PRO A 464 6.93 -25.02 -4.46
C PRO A 464 5.76 -24.29 -5.14
N PRO A 465 6.04 -23.25 -5.94
CA PRO A 465 5.03 -22.57 -6.75
C PRO A 465 4.24 -23.55 -7.63
N GLY A 466 2.92 -23.40 -7.63
CA GLY A 466 2.00 -24.26 -8.41
C GLY A 466 1.58 -25.55 -7.72
N GLU A 467 2.26 -25.96 -6.66
CA GLU A 467 1.85 -27.12 -5.88
C GLU A 467 0.70 -26.79 -4.91
N ARG A 468 -0.15 -27.76 -4.66
CA ARG A 468 -1.24 -27.70 -3.69
C ARG A 468 -1.06 -28.77 -2.63
N ALA A 469 -1.44 -28.44 -1.41
CA ALA A 469 -1.44 -29.38 -0.31
C ALA A 469 -2.68 -29.21 0.56
N VAL A 470 -3.08 -30.31 1.21
CA VAL A 470 -4.10 -30.30 2.24
C VAL A 470 -3.39 -30.20 3.59
N VAL A 471 -3.78 -29.21 4.36
CA VAL A 471 -3.27 -28.96 5.72
C VAL A 471 -4.31 -29.42 6.73
N GLU A 472 -3.91 -30.28 7.67
CA GLU A 472 -4.70 -30.66 8.82
C GLU A 472 -4.01 -30.17 10.10
N LEU A 473 -4.69 -29.34 10.88
CA LEU A 473 -4.19 -28.79 12.15
C LEU A 473 -4.98 -29.39 13.32
N ARG A 474 -4.27 -29.85 14.33
CA ARG A 474 -4.85 -30.39 15.57
C ARG A 474 -4.19 -29.71 16.77
N PHE A 475 -4.96 -28.88 17.46
CA PHE A 475 -4.54 -28.14 18.66
C PHE A 475 -5.01 -28.84 19.93
N LYS A 476 -4.23 -28.76 21.00
CA LYS A 476 -4.60 -29.25 22.34
C LYS A 476 -5.75 -28.43 22.94
N ASP A 477 -5.68 -27.10 22.77
CA ASP A 477 -6.70 -26.15 23.20
C ASP A 477 -7.34 -25.45 21.98
N PRO A 478 -8.59 -24.95 22.08
CA PRO A 478 -9.21 -24.21 20.99
C PRO A 478 -8.46 -22.90 20.71
N VAL A 479 -8.08 -22.66 19.45
CA VAL A 479 -7.43 -21.44 18.95
C VAL A 479 -8.31 -20.72 17.93
N MET A 480 -8.02 -19.46 17.66
CA MET A 480 -8.67 -18.67 16.60
C MET A 480 -7.87 -18.82 15.30
N LEU A 481 -8.52 -19.39 14.28
CA LEU A 481 -7.97 -19.50 12.92
C LEU A 481 -9.09 -19.22 11.91
N GLY A 482 -9.80 -18.11 12.07
CA GLY A 482 -11.12 -17.84 11.57
C GLY A 482 -12.13 -18.14 12.68
N PRO A 483 -12.88 -19.26 12.68
CA PRO A 483 -13.64 -19.71 13.85
C PRO A 483 -12.68 -20.19 14.96
N LYS A 484 -13.21 -20.27 16.19
CA LYS A 484 -12.50 -20.85 17.32
C LYS A 484 -12.74 -22.36 17.35
N ALA A 485 -11.68 -23.15 17.14
CA ALA A 485 -11.76 -24.62 17.14
C ALA A 485 -10.41 -25.27 17.54
N ARG A 486 -10.42 -26.61 17.65
CA ARG A 486 -9.21 -27.42 17.87
C ARG A 486 -8.71 -28.09 16.60
N HIS A 487 -9.60 -28.29 15.63
CA HIS A 487 -9.29 -28.99 14.38
C HIS A 487 -9.64 -28.10 13.21
N PHE A 488 -8.72 -27.98 12.27
CA PHE A 488 -8.91 -27.23 11.03
C PHE A 488 -8.35 -28.04 9.87
N GLY A 489 -9.03 -27.95 8.73
CA GLY A 489 -8.56 -28.47 7.46
C GLY A 489 -8.66 -27.38 6.40
N ALA A 490 -7.66 -27.25 5.56
CA ALA A 490 -7.66 -26.31 4.45
C ALA A 490 -6.79 -26.79 3.30
N GLU A 491 -7.14 -26.39 2.09
CA GLU A 491 -6.25 -26.48 0.93
C GLU A 491 -5.40 -25.21 0.88
N VAL A 492 -4.09 -25.38 0.70
CA VAL A 492 -3.09 -24.33 0.56
C VAL A 492 -2.34 -24.46 -0.74
N THR A 493 -1.81 -23.35 -1.23
CA THR A 493 -1.00 -23.31 -2.46
C THR A 493 0.42 -22.86 -2.11
N GLY A 494 1.38 -23.52 -2.70
CA GLY A 494 2.79 -23.20 -2.57
C GLY A 494 3.19 -21.92 -3.31
N GLY A 495 4.42 -21.50 -3.10
CA GLY A 495 5.00 -20.32 -3.70
C GLY A 495 6.48 -20.18 -3.39
N LEU A 496 7.07 -19.04 -3.72
CA LEU A 496 8.49 -18.76 -3.47
C LEU A 496 8.86 -18.82 -1.98
N GLY A 497 7.93 -18.53 -1.08
CA GLY A 497 8.08 -18.63 0.38
C GLY A 497 7.40 -19.87 0.98
N GLY A 498 7.00 -20.85 0.17
CA GLY A 498 6.41 -22.10 0.64
C GLY A 498 5.12 -21.94 1.43
N LEU A 499 4.90 -22.83 2.42
CA LEU A 499 3.87 -22.70 3.44
C LEU A 499 4.49 -22.25 4.75
N LEU A 500 4.15 -21.06 5.21
CA LEU A 500 4.57 -20.52 6.50
C LEU A 500 3.60 -20.92 7.59
N VAL A 501 4.08 -21.54 8.67
CA VAL A 501 3.32 -21.82 9.88
C VAL A 501 3.77 -20.84 10.96
N ASP A 502 2.99 -19.77 11.14
CA ASP A 502 3.35 -18.65 12.02
C ASP A 502 2.64 -18.77 13.37
N LEU A 503 3.37 -19.21 14.37
CA LEU A 503 2.90 -19.40 15.75
C LEU A 503 3.32 -18.28 16.69
N ARG A 504 3.77 -17.16 16.13
CA ARG A 504 4.12 -15.93 16.87
C ARG A 504 2.85 -15.19 17.28
N ASP A 505 2.98 -14.27 18.23
CA ASP A 505 1.86 -13.50 18.75
C ASP A 505 1.12 -12.67 17.67
N VAL A 506 -0.19 -12.49 17.85
CA VAL A 506 -1.02 -11.62 17.05
C VAL A 506 -1.73 -10.62 17.98
N PRO A 507 -1.32 -9.33 18.01
CA PRO A 507 -0.23 -8.68 17.25
C PRO A 507 1.17 -9.20 17.63
N LEU A 508 2.15 -8.94 16.75
CA LEU A 508 3.54 -9.35 16.99
C LEU A 508 4.17 -8.48 18.09
N HIS A 509 4.63 -9.12 19.15
CA HIS A 509 5.36 -8.46 20.22
C HIS A 509 6.87 -8.60 20.01
N LEU A 510 7.53 -7.47 19.78
CA LEU A 510 8.98 -7.41 19.63
C LEU A 510 9.61 -6.86 20.91
N PRO A 511 10.77 -7.37 21.34
CA PRO A 511 11.49 -6.82 22.49
C PRO A 511 11.81 -5.32 22.33
N ASP A 512 11.79 -4.56 23.42
CA ASP A 512 12.14 -3.12 23.38
C ASP A 512 13.63 -2.90 23.09
N ARG A 513 14.49 -3.80 23.56
CA ARG A 513 15.94 -3.72 23.30
C ARG A 513 16.25 -4.12 21.88
N LEU A 514 16.81 -3.20 21.08
CA LEU A 514 17.12 -3.40 19.66
C LEU A 514 18.00 -4.64 19.38
N GLU A 515 18.98 -4.93 20.23
CA GLU A 515 19.83 -6.11 20.09
C GLU A 515 19.03 -7.41 20.19
N ARG A 516 18.22 -7.57 21.25
CA ARG A 516 17.37 -8.75 21.42
C ARG A 516 16.33 -8.87 20.30
N ARG A 517 15.82 -7.74 19.83
CA ARG A 517 14.89 -7.69 18.70
C ARG A 517 15.55 -8.18 17.43
N ARG A 518 16.78 -7.73 17.17
CA ARG A 518 17.57 -8.17 16.02
C ARG A 518 17.85 -9.66 16.06
N ASP A 519 18.32 -10.18 17.22
CA ASP A 519 18.58 -11.60 17.40
C ASP A 519 17.34 -12.44 17.09
N LEU A 520 16.17 -12.01 17.59
CA LEU A 520 14.90 -12.68 17.35
C LEU A 520 14.47 -12.65 15.88
N LEU A 521 14.57 -11.49 15.22
CA LEU A 521 14.24 -11.33 13.80
C LEU A 521 15.20 -12.17 12.94
N THR A 522 16.49 -12.20 13.27
CA THR A 522 17.49 -13.02 12.58
C THR A 522 17.19 -14.49 12.77
N ALA A 523 16.83 -14.94 13.97
CA ALA A 523 16.45 -16.32 14.23
C ALA A 523 15.23 -16.75 13.40
N TRP A 524 14.18 -15.91 13.30
CA TRP A 524 13.02 -16.21 12.46
C TRP A 524 13.39 -16.23 10.97
N GLN A 525 14.23 -15.30 10.52
CA GLN A 525 14.71 -15.30 9.14
C GLN A 525 15.50 -16.57 8.83
N SER A 526 16.43 -16.95 9.68
CA SER A 526 17.26 -18.17 9.50
C SER A 526 16.46 -19.46 9.58
N ALA A 527 15.36 -19.49 10.33
CA ALA A 527 14.46 -20.64 10.37
C ALA A 527 13.73 -20.87 9.03
N LEU A 528 13.55 -19.82 8.22
CA LEU A 528 12.89 -19.92 6.91
C LEU A 528 13.86 -20.25 5.78
N TRP A 529 15.09 -19.75 5.83
CA TRP A 529 16.12 -20.07 4.85
C TRP A 529 17.52 -19.79 5.41
N ALA A 530 18.37 -20.78 5.31
CA ALA A 530 19.75 -20.72 5.77
C ALA A 530 20.71 -19.96 4.81
N GLY A 531 20.21 -19.38 3.74
CA GLY A 531 21.02 -19.00 2.59
C GLY A 531 20.91 -17.54 2.12
N LEU A 532 20.42 -16.60 2.95
CA LEU A 532 20.56 -15.17 2.62
C LEU A 532 21.99 -14.63 2.84
N ASP A 533 22.85 -15.43 3.45
CA ASP A 533 24.25 -15.08 3.75
C ASP A 533 25.23 -15.50 2.63
N ALA A 534 24.74 -15.91 1.46
CA ALA A 534 25.55 -16.27 0.29
C ALA A 534 25.45 -15.25 -0.85
#